data_ea2e6930069d921483630cba069e99e9
#
_entry.id   ea2e6930069d921483630cba069e99e9
#
_cell.length_a   1.000
_cell.length_b   1.000
_cell.length_c   1.000
_cell.angle_alpha   90.00
_cell.angle_beta   90.00
_cell.angle_gamma   90.00
#
_symmetry.space_group_name_H-M   'P 1'
#
loop_
_entity.id
_entity.type
_entity.pdbx_description
1 polymer ?
#
loop_
_entity_poly.entity_id
_entity_poly.type
_entity_poly.pdbx_seq_one_letter_code
_entity_poly.pdbx_strand_id
1 'polypeptide(L)'
;DCPLIDPQVIDKVIEHYIKNDDLDFVSNLHPATYQDGNDVEIMSFASLECAWKDATKEYEREHTTPFIWEHNDVFKIGNVAWETGWDYSASHRWTIDFPEDYEFIRKVYEELYPSNPKFSLNDILSLLKAKPEIAEINSQYLGRYWYENHLNELTNIDEYKNKLNNDKQ
;
A
#
# COMPACT_ATOMS: atom_id res chain seq x y z
N ASP A 1 5.55 -10.60 2.54
CA ASP A 1 4.44 -9.77 3.01
C ASP A 1 3.33 -9.64 1.96
N CYS A 2 3.61 -9.21 0.72
CA CYS A 2 2.62 -8.90 -0.30
C CYS A 2 2.71 -9.84 -1.53
N PRO A 3 2.38 -11.13 -1.41
CA PRO A 3 2.60 -12.11 -2.49
C PRO A 3 1.61 -11.99 -3.66
N LEU A 4 0.59 -11.15 -3.55
CA LEU A 4 -0.38 -10.86 -4.61
C LEU A 4 -0.17 -9.48 -5.25
N ILE A 5 0.98 -8.84 -5.01
CA ILE A 5 1.30 -7.54 -5.60
C ILE A 5 1.27 -7.61 -7.14
N ASP A 6 0.57 -6.67 -7.76
CA ASP A 6 0.50 -6.60 -9.22
C ASP A 6 1.71 -5.83 -9.77
N PRO A 7 2.52 -6.42 -10.67
CA PRO A 7 3.65 -5.73 -11.28
C PRO A 7 3.29 -4.43 -11.99
N GLN A 8 2.07 -4.31 -12.51
CA GLN A 8 1.61 -3.07 -13.15
C GLN A 8 1.45 -1.92 -12.14
N VAL A 9 1.11 -2.23 -10.88
CA VAL A 9 1.06 -1.22 -9.81
C VAL A 9 2.48 -0.74 -9.49
N ILE A 10 3.45 -1.66 -9.43
CA ILE A 10 4.87 -1.34 -9.24
C ILE A 10 5.35 -0.40 -10.35
N ASP A 11 5.09 -0.77 -11.61
CA ASP A 11 5.50 0.01 -12.78
C ASP A 11 4.92 1.43 -12.76
N LYS A 12 3.65 1.59 -12.37
CA LYS A 12 3.00 2.92 -12.26
C LYS A 12 3.70 3.84 -11.26
N VAL A 13 4.06 3.30 -10.09
CA VAL A 13 4.75 4.07 -9.04
C VAL A 13 6.16 4.43 -9.51
N ILE A 14 6.89 3.49 -10.13
CA ILE A 14 8.21 3.75 -10.72
C ILE A 14 8.12 4.81 -11.83
N GLU A 15 7.16 4.68 -12.74
CA GLU A 15 6.97 5.66 -13.82
C GLU A 15 6.65 7.05 -13.29
N HIS A 16 5.83 7.15 -12.24
CA HIS A 16 5.52 8.43 -11.62
C HIS A 16 6.77 9.08 -11.03
N TYR A 17 7.60 8.31 -10.34
CA TYR A 17 8.87 8.77 -9.78
C TYR A 17 9.83 9.26 -10.87
N ILE A 18 10.01 8.47 -11.94
CA ILE A 18 10.93 8.81 -13.04
C ILE A 18 10.46 10.06 -13.83
N LYS A 19 9.15 10.27 -13.97
CA LYS A 19 8.58 11.43 -14.69
C LYS A 19 8.64 12.72 -13.88
N ASN A 20 8.89 12.66 -12.58
CA ASN A 20 8.92 13.78 -11.64
C ASN A 20 10.25 13.76 -10.87
N ASP A 21 11.33 14.20 -11.54
CA ASP A 21 12.72 14.13 -11.06
C ASP A 21 13.01 15.01 -9.84
N ASP A 22 12.07 15.85 -9.43
CA ASP A 22 12.13 16.68 -8.23
C ASP A 22 11.55 15.99 -6.97
N LEU A 23 10.98 14.78 -7.10
CA LEU A 23 10.43 14.03 -5.98
C LEU A 23 11.51 13.20 -5.27
N ASP A 24 11.51 13.25 -3.96
CA ASP A 24 12.39 12.46 -3.10
C ASP A 24 11.83 11.07 -2.79
N PHE A 25 10.50 10.96 -2.77
CA PHE A 25 9.74 9.77 -2.42
C PHE A 25 8.42 9.72 -3.18
N VAL A 26 8.02 8.56 -3.65
CA VAL A 26 6.68 8.30 -4.21
C VAL A 26 6.15 6.99 -3.66
N SER A 27 4.87 6.98 -3.30
CA SER A 27 4.17 5.77 -2.92
C SER A 27 2.76 5.72 -3.52
N ASN A 28 2.02 4.66 -3.25
CA ASN A 28 0.59 4.58 -3.47
C ASN A 28 -0.19 4.47 -2.14
N LEU A 29 0.44 4.90 -1.03
CA LEU A 29 -0.06 4.75 0.33
C LEU A 29 -0.51 6.05 1.00
N HIS A 30 -0.11 7.21 0.45
CA HIS A 30 -0.32 8.51 1.11
C HIS A 30 -1.05 9.52 0.22
N PRO A 31 -2.39 9.34 0.04
CA PRO A 31 -3.33 8.38 0.63
C PRO A 31 -3.41 7.04 -0.12
N ALA A 32 -3.66 5.94 0.60
CA ALA A 32 -3.90 4.63 0.01
C ALA A 32 -5.26 4.56 -0.68
N THR A 33 -5.31 3.90 -1.83
CA THR A 33 -6.55 3.62 -2.58
C THR A 33 -6.57 2.22 -3.16
N TYR A 34 -5.40 1.62 -3.36
CA TYR A 34 -5.26 0.22 -3.74
C TYR A 34 -5.58 -0.72 -2.58
N GLN A 35 -5.75 -1.99 -2.87
CA GLN A 35 -5.91 -3.05 -1.87
C GLN A 35 -4.65 -3.12 -0.99
N ASP A 36 -4.80 -3.27 0.31
CA ASP A 36 -3.73 -3.56 1.26
C ASP A 36 -2.96 -4.82 0.80
N GLY A 37 -1.65 -4.69 0.58
CA GLY A 37 -0.80 -5.70 -0.07
C GLY A 37 -0.46 -5.42 -1.54
N ASN A 38 -0.89 -4.27 -2.10
CA ASN A 38 -0.36 -3.69 -3.34
C ASN A 38 0.49 -2.44 -3.07
N ASP A 39 1.19 -2.46 -1.96
CA ASP A 39 1.92 -1.33 -1.40
C ASP A 39 3.28 -1.18 -2.08
N VAL A 40 3.51 -0.02 -2.67
CA VAL A 40 4.73 0.29 -3.40
C VAL A 40 5.29 1.63 -2.94
N GLU A 41 6.56 1.62 -2.62
CA GLU A 41 7.30 2.81 -2.23
C GLU A 41 8.62 2.86 -3.00
N ILE A 42 8.95 4.03 -3.52
CA ILE A 42 10.22 4.31 -4.19
C ILE A 42 10.80 5.61 -3.68
N MET A 43 12.10 5.63 -3.45
CA MET A 43 12.80 6.81 -2.93
C MET A 43 14.22 6.89 -3.47
N SER A 44 14.81 8.08 -3.34
CA SER A 44 16.25 8.24 -3.59
C SER A 44 17.08 7.56 -2.50
N PHE A 45 18.29 7.13 -2.85
CA PHE A 45 19.22 6.61 -1.84
C PHE A 45 19.57 7.68 -0.79
N ALA A 46 19.62 8.95 -1.21
CA ALA A 46 19.89 10.07 -0.30
C ALA A 46 18.77 10.23 0.75
N SER A 47 17.50 10.08 0.35
CA SER A 47 16.35 10.12 1.27
C SER A 47 16.41 8.97 2.27
N LEU A 48 16.72 7.75 1.80
CA LEU A 48 16.88 6.59 2.66
C LEU A 48 18.06 6.75 3.64
N GLU A 49 19.19 7.28 3.17
CA GLU A 49 20.36 7.55 4.01
C GLU A 49 20.07 8.60 5.09
N CYS A 50 19.31 9.64 4.75
CA CYS A 50 18.85 10.66 5.70
C CYS A 50 17.96 10.02 6.77
N ALA A 51 16.94 9.26 6.35
CA ALA A 51 16.07 8.53 7.28
C ALA A 51 16.85 7.59 8.21
N TRP A 52 17.82 6.85 7.65
CA TRP A 52 18.66 5.95 8.46
C TRP A 52 19.49 6.69 9.52
N LYS A 53 20.00 7.90 9.21
CA LYS A 53 20.83 8.70 10.13
C LYS A 53 19.99 9.40 11.20
N ASP A 54 18.84 9.94 10.83
CA ASP A 54 18.11 10.93 11.62
C ASP A 54 16.86 10.39 12.30
N ALA A 55 16.32 9.24 11.84
CA ALA A 55 15.17 8.57 12.48
C ALA A 55 15.51 8.12 13.90
N THR A 56 14.69 8.53 14.87
CA THR A 56 14.91 8.27 16.30
C THR A 56 13.76 7.49 16.96
N LYS A 57 12.56 7.56 16.40
CA LYS A 57 11.39 6.86 16.92
C LYS A 57 11.43 5.38 16.52
N GLU A 58 10.89 4.51 17.37
CA GLU A 58 10.92 3.08 17.17
C GLU A 58 10.24 2.68 15.85
N TYR A 59 9.03 3.18 15.58
CA TYR A 59 8.30 2.88 14.34
C TYR A 59 9.00 3.40 13.07
N GLU A 60 9.73 4.53 13.14
CA GLU A 60 10.54 5.03 12.02
C GLU A 60 11.70 4.10 11.68
N ARG A 61 12.22 3.39 12.69
CA ARG A 61 13.31 2.42 12.54
C ARG A 61 12.82 1.06 12.08
N GLU A 62 11.61 0.68 12.46
CA GLU A 62 10.98 -0.59 12.11
C GLU A 62 10.42 -0.57 10.68
N HIS A 63 9.66 0.47 10.34
CA HIS A 63 8.91 0.54 9.07
C HIS A 63 9.60 1.31 7.93
N THR A 64 10.86 1.69 8.07
CA THR A 64 11.74 2.30 7.06
C THR A 64 11.32 3.69 6.58
N THR A 65 10.08 3.91 6.16
CA THR A 65 9.64 5.09 5.41
C THR A 65 8.89 6.16 6.19
N PRO A 66 8.35 5.92 7.42
CA PRO A 66 7.62 6.92 8.18
C PRO A 66 8.40 8.22 8.40
N PHE A 67 9.72 8.14 8.62
CA PHE A 67 10.55 9.33 8.74
C PHE A 67 10.44 10.24 7.49
N ILE A 68 10.39 9.65 6.30
CA ILE A 68 10.36 10.43 5.05
C ILE A 68 9.01 11.12 4.87
N TRP A 69 7.90 10.37 4.94
CA TRP A 69 6.59 10.94 4.67
C TRP A 69 5.99 11.74 5.84
N GLU A 70 6.52 11.61 7.05
CA GLU A 70 6.21 12.49 8.18
C GLU A 70 6.97 13.84 8.12
N HIS A 71 8.06 13.95 7.33
CA HIS A 71 8.83 15.18 7.15
C HIS A 71 8.62 15.76 5.74
N ASN A 72 7.37 16.04 5.38
CA ASN A 72 7.00 16.60 4.07
C ASN A 72 7.44 18.06 3.88
N ASP A 73 7.94 18.71 4.91
CA ASP A 73 8.65 19.98 4.86
C ASP A 73 10.10 19.85 4.36
N VAL A 74 10.70 18.68 4.50
CA VAL A 74 12.06 18.34 4.06
C VAL A 74 12.06 17.58 2.75
N PHE A 75 11.17 16.59 2.61
CA PHE A 75 11.08 15.70 1.45
C PHE A 75 9.90 16.05 0.55
N LYS A 76 10.12 16.08 -0.74
CA LYS A 76 9.06 16.19 -1.74
C LYS A 76 8.44 14.84 -2.02
N ILE A 77 7.17 14.71 -1.67
CA ILE A 77 6.43 13.46 -1.67
C ILE A 77 5.39 13.43 -2.79
N GLY A 78 5.42 12.37 -3.60
CA GLY A 78 4.39 12.06 -4.59
C GLY A 78 3.53 10.88 -4.17
N ASN A 79 2.32 10.82 -4.71
CA ASN A 79 1.41 9.69 -4.50
C ASN A 79 0.73 9.25 -5.79
N VAL A 80 0.52 7.94 -5.94
CA VAL A 80 -0.17 7.32 -7.08
C VAL A 80 -1.47 6.71 -6.58
N ALA A 81 -2.55 7.45 -6.73
CA ALA A 81 -3.89 6.91 -6.46
C ALA A 81 -4.35 5.97 -7.59
N TRP A 82 -5.25 5.04 -7.27
CA TRP A 82 -5.81 4.14 -8.26
C TRP A 82 -6.71 4.90 -9.24
N GLU A 83 -6.39 4.79 -10.52
CA GLU A 83 -7.02 5.55 -11.60
C GLU A 83 -8.52 5.27 -11.79
N THR A 84 -9.03 4.20 -11.20
CA THR A 84 -10.47 3.88 -11.25
C THR A 84 -11.33 4.82 -10.42
N GLY A 85 -10.72 5.57 -9.50
CA GLY A 85 -11.42 6.38 -8.49
C GLY A 85 -12.03 5.57 -7.34
N TRP A 86 -11.84 4.24 -7.32
CA TRP A 86 -12.25 3.38 -6.22
C TRP A 86 -11.21 3.41 -5.10
N ASP A 87 -11.68 3.22 -3.88
CA ASP A 87 -10.85 3.06 -2.70
C ASP A 87 -11.12 1.67 -2.11
N TYR A 88 -10.14 0.77 -2.22
CA TYR A 88 -10.20 -0.59 -1.71
C TYR A 88 -9.19 -0.82 -0.57
N SER A 89 -8.53 0.22 -0.11
CA SER A 89 -7.49 0.13 0.91
C SER A 89 -7.99 -0.48 2.23
N ALA A 90 -9.20 -0.12 2.65
CA ALA A 90 -9.78 -0.62 3.90
C ALA A 90 -10.68 -1.86 3.72
N SER A 91 -11.03 -2.24 2.48
CA SER A 91 -12.01 -3.29 2.19
C SER A 91 -11.42 -4.56 1.59
N HIS A 92 -10.16 -4.52 1.18
CA HIS A 92 -9.47 -5.66 0.57
C HIS A 92 -8.07 -5.78 1.17
N ARG A 93 -7.81 -6.94 1.82
CA ARG A 93 -6.54 -7.23 2.49
C ARG A 93 -5.87 -8.44 1.85
N TRP A 94 -4.71 -8.21 1.22
CA TRP A 94 -3.94 -9.18 0.45
C TRP A 94 -2.49 -9.33 0.94
N THR A 95 -2.19 -8.77 2.10
CA THR A 95 -0.91 -8.96 2.80
C THR A 95 -0.93 -10.22 3.67
N ILE A 96 0.23 -10.63 4.23
CA ILE A 96 0.34 -11.79 5.14
C ILE A 96 0.91 -11.33 6.48
N ASP A 97 0.05 -11.29 7.52
CA ASP A 97 0.44 -11.09 8.92
C ASP A 97 -0.16 -12.17 9.83
N PHE A 98 -1.30 -12.73 9.42
CA PHE A 98 -2.07 -13.71 10.20
C PHE A 98 -2.22 -15.03 9.44
N PRO A 99 -2.48 -16.17 10.14
CA PRO A 99 -2.73 -17.45 9.49
C PRO A 99 -3.85 -17.42 8.46
N GLU A 100 -4.89 -16.62 8.69
CA GLU A 100 -6.02 -16.46 7.79
C GLU A 100 -5.63 -15.69 6.51
N ASP A 101 -4.69 -14.75 6.58
CA ASP A 101 -4.13 -14.10 5.39
C ASP A 101 -3.42 -15.12 4.49
N TYR A 102 -2.61 -15.99 5.09
CA TYR A 102 -1.97 -17.08 4.35
C TYR A 102 -3.00 -17.99 3.68
N GLU A 103 -4.06 -18.36 4.40
CA GLU A 103 -5.13 -19.23 3.86
C GLU A 103 -5.86 -18.54 2.70
N PHE A 104 -6.18 -17.24 2.82
CA PHE A 104 -6.76 -16.44 1.75
C PHE A 104 -5.87 -16.46 0.50
N ILE A 105 -4.58 -16.13 0.65
CA ILE A 105 -3.63 -16.09 -0.46
C ILE A 105 -3.47 -17.46 -1.10
N ARG A 106 -3.36 -18.53 -0.29
CA ARG A 106 -3.31 -19.90 -0.78
C ARG A 106 -4.52 -20.22 -1.66
N LYS A 107 -5.73 -19.82 -1.24
CA LYS A 107 -6.96 -20.03 -2.01
C LYS A 107 -6.95 -19.25 -3.33
N VAL A 108 -6.50 -18.01 -3.35
CA VAL A 108 -6.35 -17.21 -4.58
C VAL A 108 -5.41 -17.93 -5.57
N TYR A 109 -4.27 -18.40 -5.10
CA TYR A 109 -3.33 -19.16 -5.95
C TYR A 109 -3.89 -20.49 -6.44
N GLU A 110 -4.59 -21.25 -5.60
CA GLU A 110 -5.24 -22.51 -6.00
C GLU A 110 -6.25 -22.31 -7.13
N GLU A 111 -6.98 -21.20 -7.12
CA GLU A 111 -8.02 -20.92 -8.11
C GLU A 111 -7.47 -20.32 -9.41
N LEU A 112 -6.50 -19.42 -9.33
CA LEU A 112 -6.04 -18.66 -10.51
C LEU A 112 -4.79 -19.24 -11.17
N TYR A 113 -3.81 -19.67 -10.40
CA TYR A 113 -2.49 -20.05 -10.90
C TYR A 113 -2.52 -21.21 -11.92
N PRO A 114 -3.32 -22.27 -11.76
CA PRO A 114 -3.35 -23.39 -12.71
C PRO A 114 -3.77 -22.99 -14.12
N SER A 115 -4.63 -21.98 -14.25
CA SER A 115 -5.15 -21.52 -15.55
C SER A 115 -4.42 -20.27 -16.07
N ASN A 116 -3.94 -19.41 -15.18
CA ASN A 116 -3.25 -18.17 -15.50
C ASN A 116 -2.14 -17.88 -14.47
N PRO A 117 -0.89 -18.37 -14.67
CA PRO A 117 0.21 -18.11 -13.73
C PRO A 117 0.62 -16.62 -13.63
N LYS A 118 0.09 -15.76 -14.52
CA LYS A 118 0.33 -14.31 -14.54
C LYS A 118 -0.95 -13.54 -14.24
N PHE A 119 -1.78 -14.07 -13.34
CA PHE A 119 -3.02 -13.40 -12.96
C PHE A 119 -2.75 -12.00 -12.38
N SER A 120 -3.61 -11.07 -12.73
CA SER A 120 -3.54 -9.66 -12.35
C SER A 120 -4.42 -9.36 -11.13
N LEU A 121 -4.28 -8.15 -10.59
CA LEU A 121 -5.18 -7.57 -9.60
C LEU A 121 -6.66 -7.69 -10.03
N ASN A 122 -6.97 -7.43 -11.30
CA ASN A 122 -8.35 -7.54 -11.81
C ASN A 122 -8.86 -8.99 -11.85
N ASP A 123 -7.99 -9.97 -12.07
CA ASP A 123 -8.36 -11.39 -12.01
C ASP A 123 -8.71 -11.77 -10.59
N ILE A 124 -7.95 -11.28 -9.59
CA ILE A 124 -8.26 -11.49 -8.17
C ILE A 124 -9.61 -10.87 -7.81
N LEU A 125 -9.86 -9.61 -8.17
CA LEU A 125 -11.15 -8.96 -7.92
C LEU A 125 -12.32 -9.71 -8.57
N SER A 126 -12.12 -10.23 -9.77
CA SER A 126 -13.12 -11.05 -10.48
C SER A 126 -13.38 -12.37 -9.75
N LEU A 127 -12.33 -13.03 -9.25
CA LEU A 127 -12.45 -14.23 -8.42
C LEU A 127 -13.26 -13.96 -7.14
N LEU A 128 -12.90 -12.90 -6.40
CA LEU A 128 -13.56 -12.56 -5.13
C LEU A 128 -15.03 -12.18 -5.33
N LYS A 129 -15.35 -11.56 -6.47
CA LYS A 129 -16.75 -11.31 -6.86
C LYS A 129 -17.51 -12.59 -7.16
N ALA A 130 -16.87 -13.57 -7.79
CA ALA A 130 -17.49 -14.85 -8.14
C ALA A 130 -17.57 -15.82 -6.95
N LYS A 131 -16.62 -15.72 -6.01
CA LYS A 131 -16.47 -16.59 -4.83
C LYS A 131 -16.27 -15.73 -3.56
N PRO A 132 -17.34 -15.04 -3.06
CA PRO A 132 -17.25 -14.13 -1.91
C PRO A 132 -16.73 -14.83 -0.65
N GLU A 133 -16.94 -16.13 -0.49
CA GLU A 133 -16.44 -16.92 0.63
C GLU A 133 -14.91 -16.90 0.75
N ILE A 134 -14.19 -16.65 -0.34
CA ILE A 134 -12.73 -16.49 -0.28
C ILE A 134 -12.37 -15.14 0.39
N ALA A 135 -13.09 -14.07 0.06
CA ALA A 135 -12.89 -12.76 0.67
C ALA A 135 -13.21 -12.74 2.18
N GLU A 136 -14.08 -13.65 2.64
CA GLU A 136 -14.46 -13.74 4.04
C GLU A 136 -13.38 -14.38 4.93
N ILE A 137 -12.40 -15.10 4.37
CA ILE A 137 -11.40 -15.86 5.12
C ILE A 137 -10.64 -14.98 6.10
N ASN A 138 -10.20 -13.79 5.67
CA ASN A 138 -9.44 -12.84 6.49
C ASN A 138 -10.18 -11.53 6.77
N SER A 139 -11.49 -11.48 6.53
CA SER A 139 -12.31 -10.27 6.65
C SER A 139 -12.28 -9.60 8.03
N GLN A 140 -12.02 -10.35 9.09
CA GLN A 140 -11.87 -9.84 10.46
C GLN A 140 -10.67 -8.90 10.66
N TYR A 141 -9.74 -8.87 9.71
CA TYR A 141 -8.54 -8.03 9.74
C TYR A 141 -8.58 -6.86 8.77
N LEU A 142 -9.70 -6.65 8.07
CA LEU A 142 -9.88 -5.53 7.16
C LEU A 142 -9.71 -4.18 7.87
N GLY A 143 -8.99 -3.27 7.21
CA GLY A 143 -8.73 -1.93 7.74
C GLY A 143 -7.80 -1.88 8.93
N ARG A 144 -7.12 -2.96 9.27
CA ARG A 144 -6.07 -2.95 10.30
C ARG A 144 -4.75 -2.54 9.68
N TYR A 145 -4.17 -1.48 10.24
CA TYR A 145 -2.89 -0.95 9.80
C TYR A 145 -1.90 -0.92 10.95
N TRP A 146 -0.60 -1.10 10.65
CA TRP A 146 0.46 -1.06 11.64
C TRP A 146 0.46 0.23 12.48
N TYR A 147 0.10 1.34 11.87
CA TYR A 147 0.11 2.66 12.50
C TYR A 147 -1.03 2.90 13.49
N GLU A 148 -2.02 2.00 13.63
CA GLU A 148 -3.11 2.15 14.61
C GLU A 148 -2.59 2.33 16.04
N ASN A 149 -1.47 1.68 16.36
CA ASN A 149 -0.83 1.80 17.66
C ASN A 149 -0.01 3.10 17.83
N HIS A 150 0.21 3.87 16.75
CA HIS A 150 1.06 5.04 16.69
C HIS A 150 0.32 6.32 16.28
N LEU A 151 -1.02 6.32 16.23
CA LEU A 151 -1.84 7.46 15.78
C LEU A 151 -1.55 8.76 16.54
N ASN A 152 -1.15 8.68 17.81
CA ASN A 152 -0.81 9.86 18.61
C ASN A 152 0.59 10.43 18.29
N GLU A 153 1.42 9.69 17.56
CA GLU A 153 2.79 10.01 17.22
C GLU A 153 2.93 10.46 15.76
N LEU A 154 1.96 10.12 14.92
CA LEU A 154 1.91 10.42 13.49
C LEU A 154 1.11 11.70 13.26
N THR A 155 1.66 12.65 12.49
CA THR A 155 1.08 13.96 12.27
C THR A 155 0.37 14.10 10.93
N ASN A 156 0.84 13.38 9.91
CA ASN A 156 0.41 13.57 8.51
C ASN A 156 -0.69 12.61 8.04
N ILE A 157 -1.02 11.56 8.79
CA ILE A 157 -2.03 10.55 8.39
C ILE A 157 -3.39 11.18 8.10
N ASP A 158 -3.86 12.08 8.98
CA ASP A 158 -5.15 12.74 8.78
C ASP A 158 -5.13 13.73 7.62
N GLU A 159 -4.00 14.36 7.33
CA GLU A 159 -3.83 15.22 6.16
C GLU A 159 -3.97 14.43 4.86
N TYR A 160 -3.36 13.26 4.75
CA TYR A 160 -3.48 12.39 3.58
C TYR A 160 -4.91 11.87 3.38
N LYS A 161 -5.62 11.49 4.45
CA LYS A 161 -7.04 11.11 4.40
C LYS A 161 -7.95 12.27 3.94
N ASN A 162 -7.65 13.48 4.36
CA ASN A 162 -8.43 14.66 3.97
C ASN A 162 -8.21 15.05 2.51
N LYS A 163 -7.02 14.86 1.94
CA LYS A 163 -6.74 15.06 0.50
C LYS A 163 -7.67 14.20 -0.36
N LEU A 164 -7.82 12.91 -0.04
CA LEU A 164 -8.74 12.00 -0.76
C LEU A 164 -10.18 12.49 -0.81
N ASN A 165 -10.66 13.10 0.27
CA ASN A 165 -12.03 13.58 0.35
C ASN A 165 -12.26 14.87 -0.46
N ASN A 166 -11.22 15.69 -0.64
CA ASN A 166 -11.30 16.94 -1.40
C ASN A 166 -11.19 16.69 -2.92
N ASP A 167 -10.44 15.68 -3.35
CA ASP A 167 -10.28 15.34 -4.77
C ASP A 167 -11.52 14.61 -5.35
N LYS A 168 -12.48 14.22 -4.50
CA LYS A 168 -13.76 13.59 -4.90
C LYS A 168 -14.92 14.59 -5.07
N GLN A 169 -14.68 15.91 -4.89
CA GLN A 169 -15.66 16.97 -5.14
C GLN A 169 -15.39 17.68 -6.47
#